data_ec4c83f7779ef761559ba3ce54ff468f
#
_entry.id   ec4c83f7779ef761559ba3ce54ff468f
#
_cell.length_a   1.000
_cell.length_b   1.000
_cell.length_c   1.000
_cell.angle_alpha   90.00
_cell.angle_beta   90.00
_cell.angle_gamma   90.00
#
_symmetry.space_group_name_H-M   'P 1'
#
loop_
_entity.id
_entity.type
_entity.pdbx_description
1 polymer ?
#
loop_
_entity_poly.entity_id
_entity_poly.type
_entity_poly.pdbx_seq_one_letter_code
_entity_poly.pdbx_strand_id
1 'polypeptide(L)'
;PLITINQMQKYYGDNHVLKGVDLDIDMGEVISIIGRSGSGKSTLLRCINGLEGYQEGSIKLGGMTITDRDSQAREISRSIGMVFQNFNLFPHMTALENVMLAPRRVLKKSAAECRELAQRMLEKVGLGDRLDYYPSSLSGGQQQRVAIARALAMSPKVLLCDEITSALDPELVGEVLKVLEQLAAEGMTLILVTHEMNFAREV
;
A
#
# COMPACT_ATOMS: atom_id res chain seq x y z
N PRO A 1 -14.00 -3.23 14.28
CA PRO A 1 -12.79 -2.79 13.55
C PRO A 1 -12.63 -3.50 12.21
N LEU A 2 -11.98 -2.84 11.25
CA LEU A 2 -11.66 -3.43 9.95
C LEU A 2 -10.50 -4.42 10.09
N ILE A 3 -9.45 -4.03 10.82
CA ILE A 3 -8.30 -4.88 11.12
C ILE A 3 -8.16 -5.02 12.62
N THR A 4 -7.96 -6.25 13.09
CA THR A 4 -7.69 -6.55 14.49
C THR A 4 -6.40 -7.36 14.58
N ILE A 5 -5.43 -6.84 15.31
CA ILE A 5 -4.18 -7.52 15.63
C ILE A 5 -4.18 -7.81 17.12
N ASN A 6 -3.98 -9.07 17.48
CA ASN A 6 -4.07 -9.52 18.87
C ASN A 6 -2.84 -10.32 19.24
N GLN A 7 -2.03 -9.81 20.18
CA GLN A 7 -0.83 -10.43 20.74
C GLN A 7 0.11 -11.03 19.69
N MET A 8 0.32 -10.33 18.61
CA MET A 8 1.07 -10.85 17.48
C MET A 8 2.58 -10.84 17.77
N GLN A 9 3.21 -11.99 17.59
CA GLN A 9 4.64 -12.22 17.83
C GLN A 9 5.33 -12.54 16.51
N LYS A 10 6.41 -11.85 16.21
CA LYS A 10 7.23 -12.13 15.04
C LYS A 10 8.68 -12.32 15.44
N TYR A 11 9.24 -13.45 15.01
CA TYR A 11 10.64 -13.80 15.18
C TYR A 11 11.29 -14.04 13.81
N TYR A 12 12.54 -13.62 13.69
CA TYR A 12 13.45 -14.09 12.65
C TYR A 12 14.54 -14.93 13.35
N GLY A 13 14.42 -16.27 13.30
CA GLY A 13 15.25 -17.14 14.11
C GLY A 13 15.06 -16.83 15.59
N ASP A 14 16.13 -16.47 16.29
CA ASP A 14 16.10 -16.10 17.71
C ASP A 14 15.82 -14.60 17.95
N ASN A 15 15.74 -13.81 16.87
CA ASN A 15 15.49 -12.38 16.99
C ASN A 15 14.00 -12.09 17.09
N HIS A 16 13.55 -11.63 18.25
CA HIS A 16 12.18 -11.26 18.53
C HIS A 16 11.91 -9.83 18.05
N VAL A 17 11.35 -9.66 16.86
CA VAL A 17 11.16 -8.36 16.21
C VAL A 17 9.86 -7.68 16.63
N LEU A 18 8.75 -8.40 16.67
CA LEU A 18 7.45 -7.87 17.12
C LEU A 18 7.01 -8.63 18.38
N LYS A 19 6.71 -7.88 19.43
CA LYS A 19 6.60 -8.39 20.80
C LYS A 19 5.21 -8.15 21.37
N GLY A 20 4.24 -8.98 20.97
CA GLY A 20 2.89 -8.88 21.48
C GLY A 20 2.15 -7.64 20.97
N VAL A 21 2.11 -7.44 19.67
CA VAL A 21 1.43 -6.28 19.07
C VAL A 21 -0.07 -6.43 19.18
N ASP A 22 -0.72 -5.42 19.76
CA ASP A 22 -2.18 -5.28 19.80
C ASP A 22 -2.56 -3.98 19.07
N LEU A 23 -3.49 -4.08 18.13
CA LEU A 23 -3.94 -2.92 17.37
C LEU A 23 -5.31 -3.22 16.74
N ASP A 24 -6.24 -2.30 16.93
CA ASP A 24 -7.52 -2.29 16.22
C ASP A 24 -7.56 -1.08 15.30
N ILE A 25 -7.99 -1.29 14.07
CA ILE A 25 -8.11 -0.24 13.06
C ILE A 25 -9.53 -0.26 12.52
N ASP A 26 -10.23 0.84 12.66
CA ASP A 26 -11.58 1.00 12.12
C ASP A 26 -11.55 1.48 10.68
N MET A 27 -12.64 1.24 9.96
CA MET A 27 -12.79 1.72 8.59
C MET A 27 -12.69 3.25 8.55
N GLY A 28 -11.88 3.78 7.63
CA GLY A 28 -11.70 5.21 7.46
C GLY A 28 -10.63 5.82 8.36
N GLU A 29 -10.00 5.04 9.24
CA GLU A 29 -8.90 5.54 10.05
C GLU A 29 -7.61 5.65 9.24
N VAL A 30 -6.78 6.61 9.65
CA VAL A 30 -5.40 6.76 9.18
C VAL A 30 -4.46 6.52 10.34
N ILE A 31 -3.67 5.47 10.23
CA ILE A 31 -2.71 5.07 11.26
C ILE A 31 -1.30 5.37 10.76
N SER A 32 -0.55 6.15 11.52
CA SER A 32 0.87 6.39 11.25
C SER A 32 1.73 5.62 12.23
N ILE A 33 2.62 4.78 11.70
CA ILE A 33 3.58 4.01 12.49
C ILE A 33 4.91 4.71 12.44
N ILE A 34 5.39 5.12 13.59
CA ILE A 34 6.61 5.89 13.76
C ILE A 34 7.57 5.11 14.65
N GLY A 35 8.84 5.18 14.34
CA GLY A 35 9.89 4.53 15.13
C GLY A 35 11.22 4.60 14.44
N ARG A 36 12.26 4.15 15.15
CA ARG A 36 13.62 4.09 14.60
C ARG A 36 13.72 3.04 13.50
N SER A 37 14.65 3.22 12.57
CA SER A 37 15.01 2.21 11.60
C SER A 37 15.34 0.89 12.29
N GLY A 38 14.84 -0.22 11.75
CA GLY A 38 15.04 -1.55 12.33
C GLY A 38 14.16 -1.88 13.52
N SER A 39 13.14 -1.06 13.84
CA SER A 39 12.22 -1.31 14.95
C SER A 39 11.06 -2.27 14.62
N GLY A 40 11.01 -2.76 13.38
CA GLY A 40 9.97 -3.72 12.95
C GLY A 40 8.75 -3.11 12.26
N LYS A 41 8.77 -1.81 11.91
CA LYS A 41 7.65 -1.13 11.26
C LYS A 41 7.26 -1.77 9.93
N SER A 42 8.24 -1.94 9.04
CA SER A 42 8.01 -2.56 7.73
C SER A 42 7.62 -4.04 7.86
N THR A 43 8.19 -4.73 8.84
CA THR A 43 7.83 -6.12 9.16
C THR A 43 6.37 -6.22 9.56
N LEU A 44 5.87 -5.28 10.37
CA LEU A 44 4.46 -5.24 10.76
C LEU A 44 3.55 -5.11 9.52
N LEU A 45 3.86 -4.19 8.61
CA LEU A 45 3.08 -4.05 7.37
C LEU A 45 3.09 -5.33 6.54
N ARG A 46 4.24 -6.00 6.43
CA ARG A 46 4.35 -7.26 5.68
C ARG A 46 3.61 -8.41 6.31
N CYS A 47 3.48 -8.43 7.63
CA CYS A 47 2.62 -9.40 8.32
C CYS A 47 1.14 -9.11 8.05
N ILE A 48 0.75 -7.84 8.02
CA ILE A 48 -0.64 -7.44 7.74
C ILE A 48 -1.06 -7.82 6.32
N ASN A 49 -0.19 -7.67 5.33
CA ASN A 49 -0.53 -8.02 3.95
C ASN A 49 -0.24 -9.48 3.57
N GLY A 50 0.20 -10.29 4.51
CA GLY A 50 0.46 -11.71 4.31
C GLY A 50 1.77 -12.04 3.58
N LEU A 51 2.66 -11.06 3.34
CA LEU A 51 3.97 -11.31 2.73
C LEU A 51 4.94 -12.00 3.68
N GLU A 52 4.77 -11.77 4.98
CA GLU A 52 5.55 -12.39 6.05
C GLU A 52 4.62 -13.14 7.01
N GLY A 53 5.01 -14.33 7.42
CA GLY A 53 4.32 -15.05 8.47
C GLY A 53 4.70 -14.54 9.86
N TYR A 54 3.87 -14.80 10.83
CA TYR A 54 4.13 -14.53 12.26
C TYR A 54 3.93 -15.83 13.06
N GLN A 55 4.52 -15.91 14.25
CA GLN A 55 4.59 -17.16 15.00
C GLN A 55 3.44 -17.35 15.98
N GLU A 56 2.99 -16.25 16.62
CA GLU A 56 1.91 -16.32 17.62
C GLU A 56 0.97 -15.13 17.47
N GLY A 57 -0.22 -15.25 18.03
CA GLY A 57 -1.25 -14.22 17.96
C GLY A 57 -2.08 -14.33 16.70
N SER A 58 -2.76 -13.26 16.33
CA SER A 58 -3.61 -13.23 15.13
C SER A 58 -3.68 -11.87 14.50
N ILE A 59 -3.85 -11.86 13.18
CA ILE A 59 -4.22 -10.67 12.40
C ILE A 59 -5.49 -11.04 11.63
N LYS A 60 -6.54 -10.22 11.78
CA LYS A 60 -7.81 -10.44 11.10
C LYS A 60 -8.22 -9.20 10.31
N LEU A 61 -8.66 -9.41 9.08
CA LEU A 61 -9.34 -8.42 8.26
C LEU A 61 -10.81 -8.82 8.14
N GLY A 62 -11.68 -8.12 8.86
CA GLY A 62 -13.06 -8.55 9.02
C GLY A 62 -13.11 -9.96 9.63
N GLY A 63 -13.76 -10.89 8.95
CA GLY A 63 -13.81 -12.30 9.39
C GLY A 63 -12.66 -13.16 8.91
N MET A 64 -11.75 -12.64 8.08
CA MET A 64 -10.65 -13.39 7.49
C MET A 64 -9.39 -13.31 8.35
N THR A 65 -8.83 -14.46 8.73
CA THR A 65 -7.53 -14.51 9.40
C THR A 65 -6.42 -14.42 8.35
N ILE A 66 -5.51 -13.47 8.51
CA ILE A 66 -4.40 -13.26 7.60
C ILE A 66 -3.24 -14.17 7.97
N THR A 67 -2.73 -14.91 6.99
CA THR A 67 -1.54 -15.75 7.10
C THR A 67 -0.70 -15.58 5.83
N ASP A 68 0.51 -16.13 5.83
CA ASP A 68 1.41 -16.13 4.67
C ASP A 68 1.17 -17.31 3.71
N ARG A 69 0.04 -18.00 3.83
CA ARG A 69 -0.30 -19.15 2.99
C ARG A 69 -0.72 -18.70 1.58
N ASP A 70 -0.18 -19.34 0.57
CA ASP A 70 -0.48 -19.06 -0.84
C ASP A 70 -1.99 -19.12 -1.16
N SER A 71 -2.73 -19.98 -0.47
CA SER A 71 -4.18 -20.12 -0.66
C SER A 71 -4.97 -18.83 -0.39
N GLN A 72 -4.43 -17.93 0.42
CA GLN A 72 -5.05 -16.65 0.76
C GLN A 72 -4.50 -15.47 -0.03
N ALA A 73 -3.37 -15.65 -0.74
CA ALA A 73 -2.65 -14.55 -1.37
C ALA A 73 -3.54 -13.71 -2.31
N ARG A 74 -4.41 -14.37 -3.07
CA ARG A 74 -5.33 -13.67 -4.00
C ARG A 74 -6.35 -12.81 -3.28
N GLU A 75 -6.95 -13.35 -2.22
CA GLU A 75 -7.97 -12.64 -1.43
C GLU A 75 -7.34 -11.47 -0.67
N ILE A 76 -6.17 -11.67 -0.08
CA ILE A 76 -5.40 -10.62 0.58
C ILE A 76 -5.05 -9.51 -0.42
N SER A 77 -4.56 -9.85 -1.61
CA SER A 77 -4.22 -8.88 -2.65
C SER A 77 -5.41 -8.04 -3.12
N ARG A 78 -6.61 -8.59 -3.08
CA ARG A 78 -7.84 -7.85 -3.40
C ARG A 78 -8.25 -6.88 -2.30
N SER A 79 -7.95 -7.22 -1.06
CA SER A 79 -8.45 -6.49 0.12
C SER A 79 -7.45 -5.50 0.66
N ILE A 80 -6.16 -5.77 0.50
CA ILE A 80 -5.06 -4.97 1.07
C ILE A 80 -4.13 -4.53 -0.05
N GLY A 81 -4.12 -3.23 -0.32
CA GLY A 81 -3.17 -2.62 -1.24
C GLY A 81 -1.86 -2.30 -0.53
N MET A 82 -0.74 -2.42 -1.23
CA MET A 82 0.58 -2.12 -0.70
C MET A 82 1.35 -1.25 -1.66
N VAL A 83 1.94 -0.17 -1.13
CA VAL A 83 2.86 0.71 -1.85
C VAL A 83 4.19 0.68 -1.12
N PHE A 84 5.26 0.44 -1.87
CA PHE A 84 6.61 0.25 -1.33
C PHE A 84 7.45 1.51 -1.49
N GLN A 85 8.56 1.58 -0.73
CA GLN A 85 9.55 2.65 -0.83
C GLN A 85 10.09 2.77 -2.26
N ASN A 86 10.42 1.65 -2.90
CA ASN A 86 10.75 1.59 -4.33
C ASN A 86 9.46 1.42 -5.12
N PHE A 87 9.37 2.10 -6.24
CA PHE A 87 8.12 2.18 -7.02
C PHE A 87 7.71 0.83 -7.60
N ASN A 88 8.67 -0.02 -7.92
CA ASN A 88 8.48 -1.38 -8.47
C ASN A 88 7.61 -1.41 -9.73
N LEU A 89 7.71 -0.38 -10.56
CA LEU A 89 7.03 -0.35 -11.85
C LEU A 89 7.75 -1.23 -12.87
N PHE A 90 6.98 -1.81 -13.76
CA PHE A 90 7.52 -2.54 -14.90
C PHE A 90 8.06 -1.53 -15.92
N PRO A 91 9.38 -1.51 -16.17
CA PRO A 91 9.99 -0.45 -16.99
C PRO A 91 9.63 -0.52 -18.49
N HIS A 92 9.17 -1.66 -18.95
CA HIS A 92 8.75 -1.91 -20.34
C HIS A 92 7.25 -1.67 -20.57
N MET A 93 6.53 -1.24 -19.53
CA MET A 93 5.11 -0.92 -19.58
C MET A 93 4.89 0.58 -19.33
N THR A 94 3.91 1.15 -20.01
CA THR A 94 3.47 2.54 -19.77
C THR A 94 2.82 2.67 -18.39
N ALA A 95 2.57 3.90 -17.94
CA ALA A 95 1.81 4.15 -16.72
C ALA A 95 0.46 3.43 -16.75
N LEU A 96 -0.27 3.57 -17.85
CA LEU A 96 -1.57 2.91 -18.03
C LEU A 96 -1.46 1.38 -17.93
N GLU A 97 -0.49 0.79 -18.62
CA GLU A 97 -0.29 -0.66 -18.61
C GLU A 97 0.11 -1.19 -17.24
N ASN A 98 0.94 -0.46 -16.48
CA ASN A 98 1.29 -0.80 -15.11
C ASN A 98 0.05 -0.90 -14.20
N VAL A 99 -0.90 0.02 -14.38
CA VAL A 99 -2.12 0.06 -13.57
C VAL A 99 -3.15 -0.97 -14.03
N MET A 100 -3.20 -1.29 -15.33
CA MET A 100 -4.13 -2.28 -15.90
C MET A 100 -3.82 -3.72 -15.50
N LEU A 101 -2.56 -4.02 -15.18
CA LEU A 101 -2.07 -5.40 -15.10
C LEU A 101 -2.80 -6.24 -14.05
N ALA A 102 -2.91 -5.76 -12.82
CA ALA A 102 -3.52 -6.51 -11.73
C ALA A 102 -5.04 -6.72 -11.92
N PRO A 103 -5.84 -5.70 -12.27
CA PRO A 103 -7.24 -5.91 -12.57
C PRO A 103 -7.47 -6.95 -13.67
N ARG A 104 -6.62 -6.97 -14.68
CA ARG A 104 -6.72 -7.93 -15.78
C ARG A 104 -6.40 -9.36 -15.34
N ARG A 105 -5.32 -9.55 -14.59
CA ARG A 105 -4.85 -10.87 -14.17
C ARG A 105 -5.60 -11.44 -12.97
N VAL A 106 -5.87 -10.61 -11.98
CA VAL A 106 -6.45 -11.06 -10.69
C VAL A 106 -7.98 -11.00 -10.73
N LEU A 107 -8.55 -9.89 -11.19
CA LEU A 107 -10.01 -9.69 -11.26
C LEU A 107 -10.59 -10.21 -12.56
N LYS A 108 -9.76 -10.61 -13.52
CA LYS A 108 -10.14 -11.12 -14.85
C LYS A 108 -11.10 -10.21 -15.60
N LYS A 109 -10.98 -8.90 -15.40
CA LYS A 109 -11.73 -7.89 -16.13
C LYS A 109 -11.29 -7.84 -17.60
N SER A 110 -12.19 -7.41 -18.49
CA SER A 110 -11.85 -7.21 -19.90
C SER A 110 -10.79 -6.13 -20.07
N ALA A 111 -10.11 -6.12 -21.22
CA ALA A 111 -9.12 -5.09 -21.52
C ALA A 111 -9.73 -3.68 -21.52
N ALA A 112 -10.95 -3.52 -22.04
CA ALA A 112 -11.65 -2.23 -22.04
C ALA A 112 -11.98 -1.75 -20.62
N GLU A 113 -12.49 -2.63 -19.75
CA GLU A 113 -12.77 -2.31 -18.35
C GLU A 113 -11.51 -1.94 -17.58
N CYS A 114 -10.41 -2.68 -17.81
CA CYS A 114 -9.13 -2.41 -17.17
C CYS A 114 -8.57 -1.05 -17.59
N ARG A 115 -8.69 -0.72 -18.89
CA ARG A 115 -8.23 0.57 -19.42
C ARG A 115 -8.98 1.73 -18.80
N GLU A 116 -10.30 1.65 -18.75
CA GLU A 116 -11.15 2.67 -18.15
C GLU A 116 -10.87 2.86 -16.66
N LEU A 117 -10.75 1.76 -15.92
CA LEU A 117 -10.40 1.78 -14.50
C LEU A 117 -9.02 2.38 -14.27
N ALA A 118 -8.02 1.96 -15.02
CA ALA A 118 -6.65 2.46 -14.91
C ALA A 118 -6.58 3.96 -15.22
N GLN A 119 -7.28 4.41 -16.25
CA GLN A 119 -7.36 5.83 -16.60
C GLN A 119 -7.95 6.65 -15.44
N ARG A 120 -9.06 6.19 -14.86
CA ARG A 120 -9.66 6.86 -13.69
C ARG A 120 -8.72 6.94 -12.50
N MET A 121 -7.99 5.86 -12.22
CA MET A 121 -7.05 5.84 -11.10
C MET A 121 -5.86 6.76 -11.33
N LEU A 122 -5.34 6.82 -12.55
CA LEU A 122 -4.27 7.74 -12.91
C LEU A 122 -4.73 9.21 -12.88
N GLU A 123 -5.93 9.50 -13.32
CA GLU A 123 -6.53 10.83 -13.19
C GLU A 123 -6.66 11.22 -11.71
N LYS A 124 -7.07 10.28 -10.87
CA LYS A 124 -7.23 10.49 -9.42
C LYS A 124 -5.92 10.89 -8.74
N VAL A 125 -4.79 10.37 -9.20
CA VAL A 125 -3.47 10.73 -8.68
C VAL A 125 -2.79 11.87 -9.45
N GLY A 126 -3.52 12.53 -10.36
CA GLY A 126 -3.03 13.70 -11.09
C GLY A 126 -2.17 13.38 -12.31
N LEU A 127 -2.29 12.18 -12.88
CA LEU A 127 -1.50 11.70 -14.01
C LEU A 127 -2.34 11.36 -15.25
N GLY A 128 -3.51 11.98 -15.39
CA GLY A 128 -4.39 11.75 -16.54
C GLY A 128 -3.78 12.15 -17.88
N ASP A 129 -2.76 13.00 -17.89
CA ASP A 129 -2.02 13.46 -19.08
C ASP A 129 -0.71 12.68 -19.30
N ARG A 130 -0.45 11.62 -18.53
CA ARG A 130 0.79 10.83 -18.58
C ARG A 130 0.55 9.33 -18.80
N LEU A 131 -0.60 8.96 -19.34
CA LEU A 131 -1.02 7.55 -19.50
C LEU A 131 -0.03 6.73 -20.32
N ASP A 132 0.51 7.32 -21.39
CA ASP A 132 1.39 6.62 -22.33
C ASP A 132 2.88 6.80 -22.03
N TYR A 133 3.21 7.38 -20.88
CA TYR A 133 4.59 7.57 -20.44
C TYR A 133 5.14 6.29 -19.82
N TYR A 134 6.37 5.96 -20.17
CA TYR A 134 7.14 4.90 -19.53
C TYR A 134 7.77 5.42 -18.22
N PRO A 135 8.06 4.55 -17.25
CA PRO A 135 8.66 4.98 -15.98
C PRO A 135 9.92 5.83 -16.15
N SER A 136 10.76 5.54 -17.14
CA SER A 136 11.97 6.31 -17.40
C SER A 136 11.72 7.78 -17.79
N SER A 137 10.52 8.11 -18.23
CA SER A 137 10.09 9.48 -18.60
C SER A 137 9.31 10.17 -17.48
N LEU A 138 9.16 9.53 -16.33
CA LEU A 138 8.44 10.05 -15.17
C LEU A 138 9.40 10.41 -14.04
N SER A 139 9.11 11.49 -13.32
CA SER A 139 9.83 11.83 -12.08
C SER A 139 9.61 10.73 -11.03
N GLY A 140 10.42 10.71 -9.98
CA GLY A 140 10.23 9.78 -8.86
C GLY A 140 8.85 9.92 -8.21
N GLY A 141 8.39 11.15 -7.99
CA GLY A 141 7.05 11.42 -7.45
C GLY A 141 5.93 10.95 -8.36
N GLN A 142 6.09 11.13 -9.68
CA GLN A 142 5.14 10.60 -10.66
C GLN A 142 5.13 9.07 -10.67
N GLN A 143 6.29 8.43 -10.64
CA GLN A 143 6.39 6.97 -10.55
C GLN A 143 5.70 6.43 -9.29
N GLN A 144 5.90 7.09 -8.15
CA GLN A 144 5.24 6.69 -6.89
C GLN A 144 3.73 6.87 -6.98
N ARG A 145 3.26 7.92 -7.62
CA ARG A 145 1.82 8.11 -7.86
C ARG A 145 1.23 7.03 -8.79
N VAL A 146 1.98 6.57 -9.78
CA VAL A 146 1.57 5.40 -10.59
C VAL A 146 1.46 4.17 -9.71
N ALA A 147 2.41 3.94 -8.80
CA ALA A 147 2.36 2.81 -7.87
C ALA A 147 1.13 2.88 -6.95
N ILE A 148 0.75 4.07 -6.49
CA ILE A 148 -0.47 4.27 -5.71
C ILE A 148 -1.71 3.95 -6.57
N ALA A 149 -1.78 4.49 -7.79
CA ALA A 149 -2.89 4.21 -8.71
C ALA A 149 -3.03 2.71 -9.00
N ARG A 150 -1.91 2.01 -9.16
CA ARG A 150 -1.88 0.57 -9.36
C ARG A 150 -2.51 -0.18 -8.18
N ALA A 151 -2.19 0.21 -6.96
CA ALA A 151 -2.78 -0.38 -5.76
C ALA A 151 -4.28 -0.08 -5.67
N LEU A 152 -4.70 1.16 -5.98
CA LEU A 152 -6.09 1.59 -5.94
C LEU A 152 -6.97 0.88 -6.98
N ALA A 153 -6.40 0.45 -8.10
CA ALA A 153 -7.13 -0.24 -9.17
C ALA A 153 -7.72 -1.57 -8.73
N MET A 154 -7.21 -2.15 -7.65
CA MET A 154 -7.76 -3.37 -7.04
C MET A 154 -8.93 -3.10 -6.09
N SER A 155 -9.31 -1.84 -5.88
CA SER A 155 -10.36 -1.42 -4.92
C SER A 155 -10.12 -2.00 -3.52
N PRO A 156 -8.94 -1.80 -2.92
CA PRO A 156 -8.63 -2.37 -1.62
C PRO A 156 -9.46 -1.72 -0.52
N LYS A 157 -9.66 -2.45 0.57
CA LYS A 157 -10.30 -1.94 1.80
C LYS A 157 -9.34 -1.08 2.61
N VAL A 158 -8.04 -1.37 2.52
CA VAL A 158 -6.98 -0.65 3.21
C VAL A 158 -5.75 -0.53 2.31
N LEU A 159 -5.06 0.60 2.40
CA LEU A 159 -3.81 0.85 1.69
C LEU A 159 -2.68 0.97 2.69
N LEU A 160 -1.67 0.11 2.53
CA LEU A 160 -0.45 0.14 3.33
C LEU A 160 0.63 0.88 2.56
N CYS A 161 1.29 1.84 3.21
CA CYS A 161 2.35 2.63 2.59
C CYS A 161 3.63 2.51 3.42
N ASP A 162 4.67 1.90 2.84
CA ASP A 162 5.93 1.64 3.52
C ASP A 162 7.00 2.64 3.08
N GLU A 163 7.13 3.74 3.81
CA GLU A 163 8.14 4.78 3.59
C GLU A 163 8.15 5.30 2.15
N ILE A 164 7.00 5.55 1.57
CA ILE A 164 6.83 5.82 0.14
C ILE A 164 7.46 7.12 -0.36
N THR A 165 7.89 8.01 0.54
CA THR A 165 8.57 9.26 0.20
C THR A 165 10.08 9.21 0.43
N SER A 166 10.62 8.16 1.04
CA SER A 166 12.02 8.08 1.46
C SER A 166 13.02 8.07 0.30
N ALA A 167 12.62 7.55 -0.86
CA ALA A 167 13.46 7.49 -2.05
C ALA A 167 13.30 8.73 -2.97
N LEU A 168 12.51 9.72 -2.55
CA LEU A 168 12.20 10.90 -3.35
C LEU A 168 13.07 12.09 -2.98
N ASP A 169 13.38 12.92 -3.98
CA ASP A 169 13.92 14.25 -3.73
C ASP A 169 12.92 15.07 -2.91
N PRO A 170 13.39 15.94 -1.98
CA PRO A 170 12.49 16.68 -1.08
C PRO A 170 11.40 17.49 -1.78
N GLU A 171 11.68 18.05 -2.95
CA GLU A 171 10.72 18.82 -3.73
C GLU A 171 9.58 17.97 -4.34
N LEU A 172 9.75 16.64 -4.41
CA LEU A 172 8.75 15.72 -4.95
C LEU A 172 7.84 15.12 -3.88
N VAL A 173 8.21 15.22 -2.62
CA VAL A 173 7.49 14.60 -1.49
C VAL A 173 6.06 15.15 -1.38
N GLY A 174 5.88 16.46 -1.50
CA GLY A 174 4.60 17.12 -1.33
C GLY A 174 3.51 16.63 -2.29
N GLU A 175 3.85 16.31 -3.52
CA GLU A 175 2.90 15.81 -4.52
C GLU A 175 2.32 14.44 -4.12
N VAL A 176 3.15 13.58 -3.58
CA VAL A 176 2.74 12.24 -3.11
C VAL A 176 1.90 12.35 -1.85
N LEU A 177 2.29 13.19 -0.90
CA LEU A 177 1.54 13.39 0.34
C LEU A 177 0.15 13.97 0.09
N LYS A 178 -0.01 14.86 -0.88
CA LYS A 178 -1.32 15.40 -1.27
C LYS A 178 -2.28 14.31 -1.75
N VAL A 179 -1.78 13.32 -2.49
CA VAL A 179 -2.59 12.18 -2.92
C VAL A 179 -3.08 11.40 -1.70
N LEU A 180 -2.22 11.13 -0.73
CA LEU A 180 -2.61 10.43 0.50
C LEU A 180 -3.62 11.23 1.33
N GLU A 181 -3.43 12.54 1.45
CA GLU A 181 -4.38 13.43 2.13
C GLU A 181 -5.76 13.37 1.47
N GLN A 182 -5.80 13.40 0.14
CA GLN A 182 -7.04 13.29 -0.60
C GLN A 182 -7.73 11.95 -0.37
N LEU A 183 -6.97 10.85 -0.39
CA LEU A 183 -7.51 9.51 -0.12
C LEU A 183 -8.08 9.43 1.30
N ALA A 184 -7.37 9.97 2.29
CA ALA A 184 -7.85 10.03 3.67
C ALA A 184 -9.15 10.84 3.78
N ALA A 185 -9.23 12.00 3.11
CA ALA A 185 -10.42 12.84 3.09
C ALA A 185 -11.63 12.14 2.45
N GLU A 186 -11.38 11.23 1.52
CA GLU A 186 -12.42 10.41 0.88
C GLU A 186 -12.84 9.19 1.71
N GLY A 187 -12.25 8.99 2.89
CA GLY A 187 -12.59 7.90 3.80
C GLY A 187 -11.79 6.61 3.60
N MET A 188 -10.69 6.63 2.83
CA MET A 188 -9.82 5.47 2.67
C MET A 188 -9.12 5.15 4.00
N THR A 189 -9.08 3.88 4.35
CA THR A 189 -8.29 3.41 5.49
C THR A 189 -6.82 3.30 5.06
N LEU A 190 -5.94 4.01 5.77
CA LEU A 190 -4.51 4.07 5.47
C LEU A 190 -3.69 3.63 6.68
N ILE A 191 -2.65 2.84 6.42
CA ILE A 191 -1.62 2.51 7.40
C ILE A 191 -0.28 2.94 6.81
N LEU A 192 0.37 3.91 7.44
CA LEU A 192 1.57 4.56 6.92
C LEU A 192 2.75 4.28 7.83
N VAL A 193 3.84 3.81 7.26
CA VAL A 193 5.16 3.89 7.89
C VAL A 193 5.85 5.09 7.26
N THR A 194 6.15 6.11 8.06
CA THR A 194 6.68 7.37 7.56
C THR A 194 7.64 8.01 8.54
N HIS A 195 8.61 8.75 8.01
CA HIS A 195 9.46 9.68 8.76
C HIS A 195 8.97 11.14 8.64
N GLU A 196 7.91 11.38 7.86
CA GLU A 196 7.30 12.70 7.66
C GLU A 196 6.38 13.02 8.85
N MET A 197 6.97 13.52 9.94
CA MET A 197 6.28 13.74 11.22
C MET A 197 5.15 14.76 11.12
N ASN A 198 5.31 15.81 10.31
CA ASN A 198 4.26 16.80 10.13
C ASN A 198 3.04 16.18 9.47
N PHE A 199 3.25 15.42 8.41
CA PHE A 199 2.17 14.71 7.73
C PHE A 199 1.44 13.75 8.70
N ALA A 200 2.20 12.99 9.49
CA ALA A 200 1.64 12.06 10.46
C ALA A 200 0.73 12.73 11.52
N ARG A 201 0.89 14.03 11.74
CA ARG A 201 0.09 14.81 12.70
C ARG A 201 -1.14 15.45 12.05
N GLU A 202 -1.11 15.70 10.76
CA GLU A 202 -2.16 16.41 10.04
C GLU A 202 -3.25 15.49 9.48
N VAL A 203 -2.94 14.21 9.32
CA VAL A 203 -3.81 13.18 8.75
C VAL A 203 -4.34 12.26 9.84
#